data_c9b93b3f70f3f51c9e9e4f937ef23b44
#
_entry.id   c9b93b3f70f3f51c9e9e4f937ef23b44
#
_cell.length_a   1.000
_cell.length_b   1.000
_cell.length_c   1.000
_cell.angle_alpha   90.00
_cell.angle_beta   90.00
_cell.angle_gamma   90.00
#
_symmetry.space_group_name_H-M   'P 1'
#
loop_
_entity.id
_entity.type
_entity.pdbx_description
1 polymer ?
#
loop_
_entity_poly.entity_id
_entity_poly.type
_entity_poly.pdbx_seq_one_letter_code
_entity_poly.pdbx_strand_id
1 'polypeptide(L)'
;SDGTYGGGSMAQFEQLSIYFQEIVDTMRAQGCHNILWIPGLGFQSKYAGYATYPIKGENIGYAVHIYPGWFGSGHGYEAFARGWQQDVQPVADFAPIMITEMDWADKKYNASWGKAHTGVAGDENFGANFKKITDDAGNVSWVLFTSPEHLAAFRDEPARDGQYTFLNDPEACPWPVYHWFKEYAKSHYPRKAFTRTSMSDRGDGTFSNPVVFGDFPDPDVCRVGDTYYMVSTTMHIFPGATIMESKDLVNWKYCCNPLESIEASDAFSLQNGQWRYSRGQWATALQHKDGTFYMLFTTLDEGGYLLTANDIRGPWKKRKLESGFYDGGLLFDGEDTYIAYGINNIRIARVDENFKRIEDREVAKYSVKPGLEGSRLYRIGDYYYIYATYGGVPAYQTVFRSKDIFGPYEEKFLLNDRNIHQGALVHTQEGEWWTMLFADKGAYGRTPYLLPVSWEEGWPVIGVN
;
A
#
# COMPACT_ATOMS: atom_id res chain seq x y z
N SER A 1 -6.21 -2.83 24.27
CA SER A 1 -5.86 -2.51 25.68
C SER A 1 -7.02 -2.92 26.55
N ASP A 2 -6.74 -3.46 27.69
CA ASP A 2 -7.72 -3.94 28.69
C ASP A 2 -8.41 -2.78 29.45
N GLY A 3 -8.09 -1.55 29.13
CA GLY A 3 -8.59 -0.35 29.81
C GLY A 3 -8.11 -0.22 31.26
N THR A 4 -7.19 -1.05 31.70
CA THR A 4 -6.71 -1.06 33.09
C THR A 4 -5.38 -0.34 33.18
N TYR A 5 -5.40 0.90 33.60
CA TYR A 5 -4.20 1.66 33.88
C TYR A 5 -3.38 0.98 34.98
N GLY A 6 -2.10 0.67 34.69
CA GLY A 6 -1.19 0.13 35.66
C GLY A 6 -1.38 -1.36 36.00
N GLY A 7 -2.24 -2.06 35.29
CA GLY A 7 -2.36 -3.52 35.41
C GLY A 7 -1.06 -4.23 35.07
N GLY A 8 -0.89 -5.44 35.59
CA GLY A 8 0.31 -6.24 35.37
C GLY A 8 0.40 -7.42 36.32
N SER A 9 -0.74 -7.78 36.93
CA SER A 9 -0.80 -9.00 37.74
C SER A 9 -0.72 -10.24 36.87
N MET A 10 -0.24 -11.33 37.43
CA MET A 10 -0.16 -12.63 36.74
C MET A 10 -1.53 -13.13 36.26
N ALA A 11 -2.58 -12.88 37.06
CA ALA A 11 -3.97 -13.22 36.67
C ALA A 11 -4.44 -12.43 35.43
N GLN A 12 -4.05 -11.18 35.31
CA GLN A 12 -4.36 -10.36 34.11
C GLN A 12 -3.62 -10.89 32.89
N PHE A 13 -2.35 -11.28 33.02
CA PHE A 13 -1.60 -11.89 31.94
C PHE A 13 -2.16 -13.25 31.50
N GLU A 14 -2.61 -14.06 32.45
CA GLU A 14 -3.28 -15.30 32.14
C GLU A 14 -4.53 -15.08 31.27
N GLN A 15 -5.39 -14.16 31.67
CA GLN A 15 -6.60 -13.81 30.90
C GLN A 15 -6.29 -13.20 29.54
N LEU A 16 -5.28 -12.33 29.48
CA LEU A 16 -4.86 -11.69 28.25
C LEU A 16 -4.27 -12.71 27.28
N SER A 17 -3.50 -13.67 27.79
CA SER A 17 -2.95 -14.76 26.97
C SER A 17 -4.02 -15.67 26.39
N ILE A 18 -5.05 -16.01 27.17
CA ILE A 18 -6.19 -16.77 26.66
C ILE A 18 -6.89 -16.00 25.53
N TYR A 19 -7.15 -14.71 25.74
CA TYR A 19 -7.81 -13.87 24.76
C TYR A 19 -7.01 -13.74 23.43
N PHE A 20 -5.72 -13.45 23.52
CA PHE A 20 -4.89 -13.35 22.34
C PHE A 20 -4.61 -14.70 21.67
N GLN A 21 -4.58 -15.79 22.44
CA GLN A 21 -4.45 -17.13 21.86
C GLN A 21 -5.64 -17.44 20.95
N GLU A 22 -6.85 -17.13 21.39
CA GLU A 22 -8.07 -17.32 20.59
C GLU A 22 -8.02 -16.51 19.26
N ILE A 23 -7.54 -15.27 19.33
CA ILE A 23 -7.37 -14.43 18.14
C ILE A 23 -6.31 -15.05 17.22
N VAL A 24 -5.16 -15.45 17.74
CA VAL A 24 -4.08 -16.07 16.96
C VAL A 24 -4.56 -17.36 16.29
N ASP A 25 -5.22 -18.24 17.03
CA ASP A 25 -5.74 -19.50 16.52
C ASP A 25 -6.77 -19.26 15.40
N THR A 26 -7.65 -18.26 15.59
CA THR A 26 -8.63 -17.87 14.57
C THR A 26 -7.94 -17.36 13.31
N MET A 27 -6.94 -16.49 13.43
CA MET A 27 -6.19 -15.97 12.28
C MET A 27 -5.41 -17.07 11.56
N ARG A 28 -4.79 -17.99 12.29
CA ARG A 28 -4.07 -19.14 11.72
C ARG A 28 -5.02 -20.09 10.98
N ALA A 29 -6.18 -20.35 11.54
CA ALA A 29 -7.21 -21.16 10.89
C ALA A 29 -7.72 -20.54 9.56
N GLN A 30 -7.61 -19.24 9.41
CA GLN A 30 -7.93 -18.52 8.16
C GLN A 30 -6.73 -18.41 7.19
N GLY A 31 -5.61 -19.07 7.48
CA GLY A 31 -4.42 -19.08 6.62
C GLY A 31 -3.52 -17.84 6.75
N CYS A 32 -3.66 -17.05 7.81
CA CYS A 32 -2.74 -15.95 8.09
C CYS A 32 -1.44 -16.49 8.68
N HIS A 33 -0.33 -16.37 7.96
CA HIS A 33 1.01 -16.82 8.41
C HIS A 33 1.97 -15.66 8.73
N ASN A 34 1.50 -14.42 8.67
CA ASN A 34 2.32 -13.24 8.99
C ASN A 34 2.73 -13.24 10.47
N ILE A 35 3.77 -12.48 10.81
CA ILE A 35 4.11 -12.21 12.21
C ILE A 35 2.96 -11.47 12.87
N LEU A 36 2.50 -11.98 14.00
CA LEU A 36 1.48 -11.35 14.83
C LEU A 36 2.16 -10.70 16.03
N TRP A 37 2.02 -9.39 16.14
CA TRP A 37 2.59 -8.60 17.22
C TRP A 37 1.61 -8.49 18.38
N ILE A 38 1.92 -9.13 19.49
CA ILE A 38 1.07 -9.21 20.68
C ILE A 38 1.33 -7.99 21.57
N PRO A 39 0.32 -7.16 21.88
CA PRO A 39 0.49 -6.03 22.78
C PRO A 39 0.53 -6.46 24.25
N GLY A 40 1.19 -5.68 25.09
CA GLY A 40 1.20 -5.85 26.53
C GLY A 40 0.13 -5.04 27.27
N LEU A 41 0.16 -5.08 28.59
CA LEU A 41 -0.66 -4.27 29.46
C LEU A 41 -0.03 -2.88 29.70
N GLY A 42 -0.78 -1.96 30.33
CA GLY A 42 -0.28 -0.66 30.73
C GLY A 42 0.33 0.15 29.61
N PHE A 43 -0.41 0.44 28.53
CA PHE A 43 0.10 1.11 27.32
C PHE A 43 1.31 0.38 26.70
N GLN A 44 1.28 -0.92 26.69
CA GLN A 44 2.35 -1.77 26.16
C GLN A 44 3.69 -1.58 26.88
N SER A 45 3.66 -1.38 28.20
CA SER A 45 4.85 -1.30 29.08
C SER A 45 5.00 -2.48 30.03
N LYS A 46 4.06 -3.43 30.07
CA LYS A 46 4.06 -4.57 30.97
C LYS A 46 4.06 -5.86 30.17
N TYR A 47 5.12 -6.65 30.32
CA TYR A 47 5.37 -7.86 29.52
C TYR A 47 5.76 -9.10 30.32
N ALA A 48 6.36 -8.93 31.51
CA ALA A 48 6.98 -10.03 32.24
C ALA A 48 6.07 -11.26 32.40
N GLY A 49 4.77 -11.07 32.51
CA GLY A 49 3.79 -12.16 32.63
C GLY A 49 3.70 -13.07 31.41
N TYR A 50 4.04 -12.59 30.21
CA TYR A 50 4.08 -13.46 29.02
C TYR A 50 5.21 -14.51 29.07
N ALA A 51 6.21 -14.31 29.89
CA ALA A 51 7.22 -15.35 30.13
C ALA A 51 6.60 -16.60 30.82
N THR A 52 5.54 -16.40 31.61
CA THR A 52 4.79 -17.50 32.25
C THR A 52 3.62 -17.96 31.41
N TYR A 53 2.94 -17.05 30.73
CA TYR A 53 1.77 -17.31 29.87
C TYR A 53 2.02 -16.91 28.41
N PRO A 54 2.98 -17.54 27.71
CA PRO A 54 3.30 -17.16 26.33
C PRO A 54 2.17 -17.51 25.37
N ILE A 55 2.02 -16.67 24.34
CA ILE A 55 1.16 -17.02 23.20
C ILE A 55 1.85 -18.10 22.36
N LYS A 56 1.15 -19.16 22.08
CA LYS A 56 1.66 -20.32 21.33
C LYS A 56 1.39 -20.15 19.84
N GLY A 57 2.31 -20.62 19.02
CA GLY A 57 2.18 -20.60 17.56
C GLY A 57 3.46 -20.15 16.87
N GLU A 58 3.47 -20.27 15.55
CA GLU A 58 4.54 -19.77 14.70
C GLU A 58 4.37 -18.27 14.45
N ASN A 59 5.49 -17.57 14.20
CA ASN A 59 5.49 -16.17 13.84
C ASN A 59 4.77 -15.27 14.86
N ILE A 60 5.04 -15.46 16.14
CA ILE A 60 4.57 -14.60 17.22
C ILE A 60 5.70 -13.68 17.67
N GLY A 61 5.42 -12.38 17.77
CA GLY A 61 6.27 -11.37 18.36
C GLY A 61 5.48 -10.49 19.33
N TYR A 62 6.17 -9.65 20.08
CA TYR A 62 5.52 -8.78 21.07
C TYR A 62 5.82 -7.31 20.77
N ALA A 63 4.79 -6.46 20.86
CA ALA A 63 4.88 -5.03 20.59
C ALA A 63 5.02 -4.21 21.87
N VAL A 64 6.11 -3.50 22.02
CA VAL A 64 6.48 -2.74 23.23
C VAL A 64 6.51 -1.25 22.93
N HIS A 65 6.13 -0.41 23.91
CA HIS A 65 6.35 1.04 23.85
C HIS A 65 7.44 1.43 24.84
N ILE A 66 8.35 2.29 24.45
CA ILE A 66 9.43 2.80 25.32
C ILE A 66 9.62 4.29 25.10
N TYR A 67 9.32 5.05 26.14
CA TYR A 67 9.58 6.49 26.19
C TYR A 67 10.60 6.84 27.28
N PRO A 68 11.27 8.00 27.20
CA PRO A 68 12.14 8.47 28.28
C PRO A 68 11.46 8.44 29.63
N GLY A 69 12.11 7.85 30.61
CA GLY A 69 11.58 7.63 31.96
C GLY A 69 10.92 6.26 32.19
N TRP A 70 10.53 5.54 31.11
CA TRP A 70 9.98 4.19 31.23
C TRP A 70 11.10 3.18 31.48
N PHE A 71 10.79 2.08 32.13
CA PHE A 71 11.76 1.03 32.50
C PHE A 71 13.01 1.58 33.26
N GLY A 72 12.82 2.68 34.02
CA GLY A 72 13.94 3.30 34.73
C GLY A 72 14.88 4.13 33.85
N SER A 73 14.57 4.36 32.58
CA SER A 73 15.46 5.05 31.63
C SER A 73 15.77 6.51 31.97
N GLY A 74 14.96 7.15 32.80
CA GLY A 74 15.25 8.50 33.33
C GLY A 74 16.35 8.57 34.40
N HIS A 75 16.90 7.42 34.82
CA HIS A 75 17.91 7.32 35.89
C HIS A 75 19.24 6.72 35.41
N GLY A 76 19.51 6.81 34.11
CA GLY A 76 20.74 6.34 33.50
C GLY A 76 20.74 4.86 33.11
N TYR A 77 21.88 4.40 32.57
CA TYR A 77 21.99 3.06 31.94
C TYR A 77 21.63 1.92 32.89
N GLU A 78 22.22 1.90 34.09
CA GLU A 78 22.04 0.80 35.05
C GLU A 78 20.59 0.63 35.51
N ALA A 79 19.87 1.74 35.66
CA ALA A 79 18.46 1.70 36.02
C ALA A 79 17.59 1.22 34.84
N PHE A 80 17.89 1.67 33.62
CA PHE A 80 17.24 1.23 32.42
C PHE A 80 17.49 -0.26 32.14
N ALA A 81 18.75 -0.71 32.26
CA ALA A 81 19.09 -2.11 32.08
C ALA A 81 18.35 -3.02 33.07
N ARG A 82 18.24 -2.61 34.34
CA ARG A 82 17.46 -3.37 35.35
C ARG A 82 15.98 -3.42 34.99
N GLY A 83 15.38 -2.31 34.56
CA GLY A 83 13.97 -2.26 34.16
C GLY A 83 13.72 -3.14 32.94
N TRP A 84 14.61 -3.09 31.97
CA TRP A 84 14.56 -3.96 30.79
C TRP A 84 14.63 -5.44 31.16
N GLN A 85 15.62 -5.81 31.95
CA GLN A 85 15.83 -7.21 32.43
C GLN A 85 14.63 -7.72 33.23
N GLN A 86 13.95 -6.86 33.96
CA GLN A 86 12.77 -7.22 34.73
C GLN A 86 11.51 -7.34 33.90
N ASP A 87 11.24 -6.39 32.99
CA ASP A 87 9.94 -6.22 32.38
C ASP A 87 9.86 -6.72 30.92
N VAL A 88 10.97 -6.75 30.17
CA VAL A 88 11.00 -7.06 28.74
C VAL A 88 11.88 -8.26 28.39
N GLN A 89 13.08 -8.34 28.92
CA GLN A 89 14.06 -9.38 28.57
C GLN A 89 13.50 -10.81 28.70
N PRO A 90 12.71 -11.15 29.74
CA PRO A 90 12.17 -12.50 29.87
C PRO A 90 11.31 -12.94 28.65
N VAL A 91 10.75 -12.00 27.91
CA VAL A 91 10.00 -12.27 26.67
C VAL A 91 10.92 -12.22 25.45
N ALA A 92 11.87 -11.28 25.41
CA ALA A 92 12.87 -11.18 24.35
C ALA A 92 13.73 -12.45 24.22
N ASP A 93 13.91 -13.20 25.31
CA ASP A 93 14.68 -14.46 25.34
C ASP A 93 14.06 -15.57 24.47
N PHE A 94 12.75 -15.52 24.19
CA PHE A 94 12.09 -16.56 23.40
C PHE A 94 11.29 -16.07 22.19
N ALA A 95 11.05 -14.74 22.08
CA ALA A 95 10.25 -14.16 21.00
C ALA A 95 10.81 -12.81 20.54
N PRO A 96 10.62 -12.44 19.26
CA PRO A 96 11.03 -11.14 18.76
C PRO A 96 10.22 -10.02 19.41
N ILE A 97 10.90 -8.91 19.69
CA ILE A 97 10.30 -7.68 20.21
C ILE A 97 10.29 -6.61 19.10
N MET A 98 9.14 -6.00 18.91
CA MET A 98 9.01 -4.77 18.11
C MET A 98 8.68 -3.61 19.04
N ILE A 99 9.55 -2.64 19.14
CA ILE A 99 9.25 -1.38 19.81
C ILE A 99 8.49 -0.52 18.81
N THR A 100 7.17 -0.50 18.95
CA THR A 100 6.24 0.16 18.01
C THR A 100 6.05 1.64 18.29
N GLU A 101 6.42 2.08 19.49
CA GLU A 101 6.47 3.49 19.85
C GLU A 101 7.74 3.78 20.64
N MET A 102 8.54 4.66 20.09
CA MET A 102 9.73 5.20 20.72
C MET A 102 9.96 6.61 20.23
N ASP A 103 10.25 7.49 21.15
CA ASP A 103 10.55 8.87 20.85
C ASP A 103 11.57 9.41 21.85
N TRP A 104 12.41 10.31 21.38
CA TRP A 104 13.44 10.94 22.19
C TRP A 104 13.78 12.34 21.68
N ALA A 105 13.79 13.29 22.58
CA ALA A 105 14.22 14.66 22.34
C ALA A 105 15.25 15.11 23.38
N ASP A 106 16.16 15.98 22.95
CA ASP A 106 17.15 16.64 23.83
C ASP A 106 16.42 17.49 24.90
N LYS A 107 17.01 17.60 26.09
CA LYS A 107 16.49 18.38 27.22
C LYS A 107 16.15 19.83 26.89
N LYS A 108 16.90 20.46 25.98
CA LYS A 108 16.64 21.82 25.53
C LYS A 108 15.26 22.00 24.87
N TYR A 109 14.70 20.92 24.32
CA TYR A 109 13.37 20.90 23.68
C TYR A 109 12.27 20.45 24.64
N ASN A 110 12.31 20.88 25.88
CA ASN A 110 11.31 20.56 26.90
C ASN A 110 9.92 21.18 26.57
N ALA A 111 9.44 20.91 25.36
CA ALA A 111 8.16 21.36 24.89
C ALA A 111 7.01 20.69 25.67
N SER A 112 5.85 21.30 25.66
CA SER A 112 4.64 20.76 26.29
C SER A 112 4.30 19.34 25.80
N TRP A 113 4.57 19.05 24.55
CA TRP A 113 4.39 17.72 23.98
C TRP A 113 5.34 16.69 24.61
N GLY A 114 6.62 16.97 24.68
CA GLY A 114 7.57 16.09 25.32
C GLY A 114 7.20 15.74 26.75
N LYS A 115 6.71 16.71 27.51
CA LYS A 115 6.19 16.47 28.87
C LYS A 115 4.93 15.62 28.89
N ALA A 116 4.01 15.86 27.95
CA ALA A 116 2.73 15.18 27.94
C ALA A 116 2.81 13.72 27.49
N HIS A 117 3.69 13.41 26.55
CA HIS A 117 3.75 12.09 25.90
C HIS A 117 4.98 11.25 26.32
N THR A 118 6.09 11.88 26.63
CA THR A 118 7.32 11.17 27.07
C THR A 118 7.55 11.25 28.57
N GLY A 119 6.75 12.03 29.30
CA GLY A 119 6.87 12.27 30.74
C GLY A 119 8.07 13.13 31.11
N VAL A 120 9.22 12.90 30.53
CA VAL A 120 10.46 13.65 30.69
C VAL A 120 11.10 13.75 29.32
N ALA A 121 11.50 14.94 28.89
CA ALA A 121 12.36 15.07 27.73
C ALA A 121 13.62 14.23 27.97
N GLY A 122 14.00 13.37 27.01
CA GLY A 122 15.15 12.49 27.15
C GLY A 122 16.42 13.27 27.50
N ASP A 123 17.26 12.71 28.33
CA ASP A 123 18.60 13.24 28.50
C ASP A 123 19.49 12.81 27.33
N GLU A 124 20.69 13.40 27.27
CA GLU A 124 21.66 13.15 26.21
C GLU A 124 22.02 11.66 26.06
N ASN A 125 21.87 10.89 27.14
CA ASN A 125 22.27 9.49 27.23
C ASN A 125 21.12 8.52 26.87
N PHE A 126 19.88 8.95 26.81
CA PHE A 126 18.77 8.04 26.56
C PHE A 126 18.94 7.25 25.25
N GLY A 127 19.23 7.92 24.14
CA GLY A 127 19.42 7.26 22.85
C GLY A 127 20.58 6.26 22.86
N ALA A 128 21.71 6.60 23.48
CA ALA A 128 22.85 5.70 23.60
C ALA A 128 22.54 4.49 24.51
N ASN A 129 21.85 4.71 25.61
CA ASN A 129 21.41 3.65 26.51
C ASN A 129 20.39 2.74 25.87
N PHE A 130 19.41 3.31 25.17
CA PHE A 130 18.40 2.59 24.39
C PHE A 130 19.06 1.70 23.34
N LYS A 131 19.97 2.27 22.54
CA LYS A 131 20.72 1.52 21.54
C LYS A 131 21.47 0.34 22.16
N LYS A 132 22.24 0.59 23.20
CA LYS A 132 23.03 -0.47 23.84
C LYS A 132 22.14 -1.59 24.36
N ILE A 133 21.05 -1.28 25.04
CA ILE A 133 20.12 -2.28 25.57
C ILE A 133 19.46 -3.10 24.47
N THR A 134 18.99 -2.47 23.40
CA THR A 134 18.33 -3.16 22.30
C THR A 134 19.30 -3.99 21.46
N ASP A 135 20.54 -3.52 21.27
CA ASP A 135 21.60 -4.28 20.60
C ASP A 135 22.04 -5.50 21.44
N ASP A 136 22.21 -5.32 22.76
CA ASP A 136 22.59 -6.40 23.67
C ASP A 136 21.48 -7.47 23.77
N ALA A 137 20.21 -7.09 23.69
CA ALA A 137 19.09 -8.01 23.64
C ALA A 137 19.04 -8.83 22.35
N GLY A 138 19.51 -8.28 21.22
CA GLY A 138 19.74 -8.99 19.95
C GLY A 138 18.51 -9.40 19.16
N ASN A 139 17.34 -9.40 19.74
CA ASN A 139 16.08 -9.84 19.11
C ASN A 139 15.03 -8.73 19.18
N VAL A 140 15.44 -7.49 18.94
CA VAL A 140 14.64 -6.29 19.09
C VAL A 140 14.74 -5.44 17.85
N SER A 141 13.59 -5.06 17.31
CA SER A 141 13.44 -4.04 16.28
C SER A 141 12.67 -2.84 16.84
N TRP A 142 12.79 -1.68 16.22
CA TRP A 142 12.09 -0.50 16.69
C TRP A 142 11.76 0.46 15.55
N VAL A 143 10.72 1.27 15.76
CA VAL A 143 10.27 2.33 14.86
C VAL A 143 10.10 3.63 15.64
N LEU A 144 10.30 4.75 14.95
CA LEU A 144 10.05 6.07 15.50
C LEU A 144 8.56 6.38 15.51
N PHE A 145 8.06 6.85 16.67
CA PHE A 145 6.71 7.36 16.80
C PHE A 145 6.73 8.88 16.84
N THR A 146 6.52 9.48 15.68
CA THR A 146 6.57 10.94 15.55
C THR A 146 5.71 11.47 14.40
N SER A 147 5.55 12.80 14.38
CA SER A 147 4.96 13.53 13.27
C SER A 147 5.80 14.75 12.91
N PRO A 148 5.65 15.32 11.71
CA PRO A 148 6.34 16.57 11.34
C PRO A 148 6.07 17.72 12.31
N GLU A 149 4.87 17.83 12.84
CA GLU A 149 4.50 18.87 13.81
C GLU A 149 5.29 18.76 15.11
N HIS A 150 5.47 17.54 15.60
CA HIS A 150 6.27 17.29 16.80
C HIS A 150 7.74 17.59 16.56
N LEU A 151 8.28 17.21 15.40
CA LEU A 151 9.65 17.56 15.02
C LEU A 151 9.86 19.07 14.90
N ALA A 152 8.89 19.79 14.33
CA ALA A 152 8.94 21.24 14.22
C ALA A 152 8.90 21.94 15.60
N ALA A 153 8.13 21.40 16.56
CA ALA A 153 8.10 21.92 17.93
C ALA A 153 9.46 21.80 18.63
N PHE A 154 10.27 20.80 18.29
CA PHE A 154 11.63 20.65 18.82
C PHE A 154 12.63 21.66 18.24
N ARG A 155 12.31 22.31 17.13
CA ARG A 155 13.12 23.38 16.53
C ARG A 155 12.66 24.78 16.81
N ASP A 156 11.61 24.96 17.60
CA ASP A 156 10.90 26.23 17.73
C ASP A 156 10.41 26.76 16.34
N GLU A 157 10.29 25.89 15.36
CA GLU A 157 9.66 26.21 14.08
C GLU A 157 8.14 26.21 14.29
N PRO A 158 7.46 27.33 14.00
CA PRO A 158 6.02 27.29 14.00
C PRO A 158 5.53 26.30 12.94
N ALA A 159 4.65 25.40 13.33
CA ALA A 159 3.92 24.53 12.41
C ALA A 159 3.02 25.40 11.52
N ARG A 160 3.61 26.02 10.51
CA ARG A 160 2.91 26.86 9.53
C ARG A 160 2.90 26.12 8.21
N ASP A 161 1.70 25.81 7.76
CA ASP A 161 1.43 25.41 6.37
C ASP A 161 2.06 24.09 5.91
N GLY A 162 2.41 23.19 6.85
CA GLY A 162 3.01 21.88 6.50
C GLY A 162 4.39 21.98 5.84
N GLN A 163 4.99 23.15 5.81
CA GLN A 163 6.31 23.38 5.22
C GLN A 163 7.39 23.40 6.30
N TYR A 164 7.91 22.22 6.59
CA TYR A 164 9.07 22.08 7.48
C TYR A 164 10.34 21.95 6.63
N THR A 165 11.36 22.75 6.93
CA THR A 165 12.63 22.75 6.19
C THR A 165 13.24 21.36 6.08
N PHE A 166 13.14 20.53 7.12
CA PHE A 166 13.73 19.18 7.14
C PHE A 166 12.95 18.16 6.27
N LEU A 167 11.72 18.44 5.82
CA LEU A 167 11.02 17.59 4.86
C LEU A 167 11.66 17.65 3.48
N ASN A 168 12.23 18.81 3.12
CA ASN A 168 12.95 19.02 1.86
C ASN A 168 14.46 18.76 1.99
N ASP A 169 14.99 18.88 3.20
CA ASP A 169 16.39 18.61 3.54
C ASP A 169 16.43 17.70 4.80
N PRO A 170 16.45 16.39 4.64
CA PRO A 170 16.49 15.45 5.78
C PRO A 170 17.72 15.62 6.68
N GLU A 171 18.83 16.19 6.18
CA GLU A 171 20.01 16.45 7.01
C GLU A 171 19.75 17.61 7.98
N ALA A 172 18.81 18.47 7.69
CA ALA A 172 18.39 19.55 8.60
C ALA A 172 17.43 19.06 9.70
N CYS A 173 17.06 17.77 9.72
CA CYS A 173 16.20 17.22 10.78
C CYS A 173 16.82 17.46 12.14
N PRO A 174 16.12 18.13 13.07
CA PRO A 174 16.68 18.51 14.36
C PRO A 174 16.74 17.34 15.36
N TRP A 175 16.17 16.20 15.02
CA TRP A 175 15.98 15.09 15.92
C TRP A 175 17.19 14.15 15.93
N PRO A 176 17.95 14.06 17.02
CA PRO A 176 19.17 13.24 17.08
C PRO A 176 18.93 11.76 16.75
N VAL A 177 17.79 11.23 17.17
CA VAL A 177 17.40 9.83 16.93
C VAL A 177 17.23 9.52 15.44
N TYR A 178 16.80 10.48 14.63
CA TYR A 178 16.71 10.30 13.19
C TYR A 178 18.07 10.06 12.54
N HIS A 179 19.05 10.89 12.88
CA HIS A 179 20.41 10.77 12.35
C HIS A 179 21.07 9.49 12.81
N TRP A 180 20.90 9.14 14.06
CA TRP A 180 21.38 7.89 14.61
C TRP A 180 20.76 6.67 13.92
N PHE A 181 19.44 6.64 13.70
CA PHE A 181 18.75 5.58 12.96
C PHE A 181 19.31 5.42 11.55
N LYS A 182 19.51 6.54 10.85
CA LYS A 182 20.07 6.57 9.49
C LYS A 182 21.47 5.93 9.45
N GLU A 183 22.34 6.28 10.38
CA GLU A 183 23.68 5.73 10.44
C GLU A 183 23.67 4.24 10.87
N TYR A 184 22.82 3.88 11.79
CA TYR A 184 22.62 2.48 12.19
C TYR A 184 22.13 1.64 11.01
N ALA A 185 21.13 2.09 10.28
CA ALA A 185 20.61 1.38 9.11
C ALA A 185 21.69 1.18 8.04
N LYS A 186 22.51 2.19 7.76
CA LYS A 186 23.63 2.07 6.81
C LYS A 186 24.68 1.03 7.24
N SER A 187 25.00 0.96 8.52
CA SER A 187 26.05 0.09 9.03
C SER A 187 25.61 -1.37 9.23
N HIS A 188 24.34 -1.61 9.56
CA HIS A 188 23.83 -2.93 9.95
C HIS A 188 23.04 -3.64 8.85
N TYR A 189 22.54 -2.89 7.87
CA TYR A 189 21.80 -3.45 6.74
C TYR A 189 22.46 -3.09 5.42
N PRO A 190 23.65 -3.67 5.10
CA PRO A 190 24.13 -3.60 3.73
C PRO A 190 23.03 -4.19 2.85
N ARG A 191 22.66 -3.46 1.78
CA ARG A 191 21.65 -3.91 0.83
C ARG A 191 22.06 -5.27 0.24
N LYS A 192 21.73 -6.35 0.94
CA LYS A 192 21.60 -7.64 0.28
C LYS A 192 20.35 -7.53 -0.57
N ALA A 193 20.53 -7.69 -1.86
CA ALA A 193 19.39 -7.92 -2.73
C ALA A 193 18.58 -9.07 -2.11
N PHE A 194 17.39 -8.78 -1.62
CA PHE A 194 16.44 -9.81 -1.27
C PHE A 194 16.04 -10.46 -2.60
N THR A 195 16.64 -11.59 -2.92
CA THR A 195 16.02 -12.53 -3.86
C THR A 195 14.86 -13.17 -3.11
N ARG A 196 13.75 -12.47 -3.05
CA ARG A 196 12.52 -13.08 -2.60
C ARG A 196 12.02 -13.88 -3.80
N THR A 197 12.07 -15.19 -3.70
CA THR A 197 11.18 -16.04 -4.48
C THR A 197 9.76 -15.58 -4.17
N SER A 198 8.99 -15.28 -5.19
CA SER A 198 7.57 -14.93 -5.03
C SER A 198 6.91 -16.01 -4.18
N MET A 199 6.09 -15.63 -3.20
CA MET A 199 5.31 -16.59 -2.41
C MET A 199 4.32 -17.38 -3.29
N SER A 200 4.08 -16.91 -4.51
CA SER A 200 3.15 -17.47 -5.48
C SER A 200 3.78 -18.51 -6.38
N ASP A 201 5.03 -18.31 -6.77
CA ASP A 201 5.79 -19.24 -7.63
C ASP A 201 6.20 -20.47 -6.84
N ARG A 202 5.81 -21.64 -7.31
CA ARG A 202 6.12 -22.94 -6.68
C ARG A 202 7.45 -23.53 -7.13
N GLY A 203 8.12 -22.91 -8.13
CA GLY A 203 9.40 -23.37 -8.65
C GLY A 203 9.32 -24.60 -9.55
N ASP A 204 8.14 -25.07 -9.88
CA ASP A 204 7.89 -26.23 -10.76
C ASP A 204 7.19 -25.87 -12.08
N GLY A 205 7.12 -24.56 -12.38
CA GLY A 205 6.38 -24.02 -13.53
C GLY A 205 4.92 -23.75 -13.24
N THR A 206 4.47 -23.96 -11.99
CA THR A 206 3.12 -23.60 -11.53
C THR A 206 3.17 -22.47 -10.51
N PHE A 207 2.02 -21.83 -10.28
CA PHE A 207 1.90 -20.78 -9.28
C PHE A 207 0.57 -20.88 -8.51
N SER A 208 0.45 -20.12 -7.44
CA SER A 208 -0.80 -19.96 -6.69
C SER A 208 -1.22 -18.50 -6.63
N ASN A 209 -2.53 -18.27 -6.64
CA ASN A 209 -3.09 -16.94 -6.42
C ASN A 209 -3.28 -16.64 -4.91
N PRO A 210 -3.18 -15.37 -4.48
CA PRO A 210 -2.84 -14.20 -5.27
C PRO A 210 -1.37 -14.18 -5.71
N VAL A 211 -1.07 -13.58 -6.88
CA VAL A 211 0.32 -13.44 -7.35
C VAL A 211 1.10 -12.34 -6.64
N VAL A 212 0.40 -11.39 -6.01
CA VAL A 212 0.99 -10.38 -5.13
C VAL A 212 0.22 -10.37 -3.81
N PHE A 213 0.93 -10.59 -2.70
CA PHE A 213 0.36 -10.51 -1.35
C PHE A 213 0.48 -9.08 -0.81
N GLY A 214 -0.45 -8.22 -1.16
CA GLY A 214 -0.50 -6.83 -0.75
C GLY A 214 -1.66 -6.08 -1.40
N ASP A 215 -1.91 -4.86 -0.94
CA ASP A 215 -2.94 -3.99 -1.50
C ASP A 215 -2.47 -3.36 -2.81
N PHE A 216 -2.82 -4.01 -3.92
CA PHE A 216 -2.55 -3.55 -5.29
C PHE A 216 -3.86 -3.53 -6.08
N PRO A 217 -4.77 -2.60 -5.75
CA PRO A 217 -6.09 -2.54 -6.37
C PRO A 217 -6.06 -2.03 -7.79
N ASP A 218 -7.12 -2.36 -8.52
CA ASP A 218 -7.43 -1.83 -9.86
C ASP A 218 -6.28 -2.04 -10.86
N PRO A 219 -5.63 -3.23 -10.91
CA PRO A 219 -4.43 -3.40 -11.70
C PRO A 219 -4.70 -3.17 -13.19
N ASP A 220 -3.86 -2.37 -13.83
CA ASP A 220 -3.73 -2.33 -15.28
C ASP A 220 -2.34 -2.83 -15.69
N VAL A 221 -2.28 -3.63 -16.74
CA VAL A 221 -1.04 -4.29 -17.16
C VAL A 221 -0.71 -3.95 -18.60
N CYS A 222 0.50 -3.43 -18.81
CA CYS A 222 1.06 -3.13 -20.11
C CYS A 222 2.30 -3.99 -20.37
N ARG A 223 2.40 -4.60 -21.56
CA ARG A 223 3.60 -5.34 -21.99
C ARG A 223 4.43 -4.51 -22.95
N VAL A 224 5.73 -4.39 -22.68
CA VAL A 224 6.70 -3.75 -23.56
C VAL A 224 7.89 -4.71 -23.77
N GLY A 225 8.01 -5.21 -24.96
CA GLY A 225 8.98 -6.27 -25.26
C GLY A 225 8.70 -7.53 -24.45
N ASP A 226 9.66 -7.91 -23.63
CA ASP A 226 9.62 -9.08 -22.75
C ASP A 226 9.26 -8.73 -21.30
N THR A 227 8.83 -7.51 -21.04
CA THR A 227 8.55 -7.02 -19.68
C THR A 227 7.10 -6.59 -19.56
N TYR A 228 6.48 -7.00 -18.47
CA TYR A 228 5.15 -6.61 -18.06
C TYR A 228 5.26 -5.55 -16.96
N TYR A 229 4.48 -4.49 -17.07
CA TYR A 229 4.37 -3.43 -16.07
C TYR A 229 2.94 -3.38 -15.57
N MET A 230 2.76 -3.44 -14.26
CA MET A 230 1.46 -3.34 -13.59
C MET A 230 1.41 -2.06 -12.78
N VAL A 231 0.46 -1.19 -13.06
CA VAL A 231 0.15 -0.02 -12.22
C VAL A 231 -1.00 -0.34 -11.28
N SER A 232 -0.97 0.25 -10.09
CA SER A 232 -2.01 0.10 -9.08
C SER A 232 -2.46 1.44 -8.51
N THR A 233 -3.70 1.46 -8.01
CA THR A 233 -4.26 2.58 -7.24
C THR A 233 -3.56 2.72 -5.89
N THR A 234 -3.25 3.95 -5.50
CA THR A 234 -2.67 4.26 -4.18
C THR A 234 -3.49 5.29 -3.39
N MET A 235 -4.55 5.83 -4.00
CA MET A 235 -5.51 6.79 -3.43
C MET A 235 -4.85 8.02 -2.81
N HIS A 236 -4.52 7.94 -1.53
CA HIS A 236 -3.95 9.02 -0.72
C HIS A 236 -2.50 8.78 -0.33
N ILE A 237 -1.91 7.65 -0.75
CA ILE A 237 -0.51 7.31 -0.45
C ILE A 237 0.37 7.86 -1.56
N PHE A 238 1.33 8.71 -1.19
CA PHE A 238 2.30 9.31 -2.10
C PHE A 238 3.74 9.09 -1.60
N PRO A 239 4.71 8.91 -2.51
CA PRO A 239 4.57 8.84 -3.97
C PRO A 239 3.64 7.70 -4.41
N GLY A 240 2.76 8.01 -5.38
CA GLY A 240 1.67 7.13 -5.77
C GLY A 240 1.79 6.53 -7.17
N ALA A 241 0.69 5.84 -7.57
CA ALA A 241 0.62 5.08 -8.82
C ALA A 241 1.74 4.04 -8.90
N THR A 242 1.82 3.18 -7.89
CA THR A 242 2.88 2.16 -7.80
C THR A 242 2.93 1.29 -9.04
N ILE A 243 4.11 1.21 -9.67
CA ILE A 243 4.38 0.32 -10.79
C ILE A 243 5.24 -0.84 -10.30
N MET A 244 4.78 -2.04 -10.63
CA MET A 244 5.52 -3.29 -10.50
C MET A 244 5.96 -3.76 -11.88
N GLU A 245 7.08 -4.49 -11.97
CA GLU A 245 7.56 -5.11 -13.22
C GLU A 245 7.72 -6.61 -13.06
N SER A 246 7.45 -7.37 -14.13
CA SER A 246 7.60 -8.82 -14.19
C SER A 246 8.06 -9.27 -15.56
N LYS A 247 8.67 -10.47 -15.63
CA LYS A 247 9.03 -11.17 -16.90
C LYS A 247 8.08 -12.33 -17.22
N ASP A 248 7.21 -12.70 -16.27
CA ASP A 248 6.42 -13.92 -16.34
C ASP A 248 4.99 -13.77 -15.77
N LEU A 249 4.57 -12.57 -15.41
CA LEU A 249 3.29 -12.24 -14.78
C LEU A 249 3.10 -12.82 -13.36
N VAL A 250 4.01 -13.65 -12.88
CA VAL A 250 3.94 -14.31 -11.55
C VAL A 250 4.89 -13.66 -10.56
N ASN A 251 6.13 -13.44 -10.99
CA ASN A 251 7.20 -12.87 -10.18
C ASN A 251 7.27 -11.35 -10.37
N TRP A 252 6.60 -10.62 -9.49
CA TRP A 252 6.52 -9.16 -9.52
C TRP A 252 7.54 -8.54 -8.58
N LYS A 253 8.20 -7.49 -9.03
CA LYS A 253 9.08 -6.65 -8.21
C LYS A 253 8.74 -5.17 -8.37
N TYR A 254 9.00 -4.40 -7.34
CA TYR A 254 8.80 -2.95 -7.37
C TYR A 254 9.66 -2.31 -8.47
N CYS A 255 9.05 -1.44 -9.25
CA CYS A 255 9.70 -0.66 -10.30
C CYS A 255 9.87 0.80 -9.89
N CYS A 256 8.78 1.53 -9.71
CA CYS A 256 8.78 2.96 -9.36
C CYS A 256 7.41 3.44 -8.89
N ASN A 257 7.37 4.67 -8.38
CA ASN A 257 6.15 5.43 -8.09
C ASN A 257 6.18 6.74 -8.89
N PRO A 258 5.54 6.81 -10.06
CA PRO A 258 5.60 7.96 -10.97
C PRO A 258 4.97 9.24 -10.46
N LEU A 259 4.01 9.15 -9.55
CA LEU A 259 3.22 10.27 -9.07
C LEU A 259 3.74 10.75 -7.71
N GLU A 260 4.62 11.74 -7.72
CA GLU A 260 5.22 12.28 -6.49
C GLU A 260 4.16 12.94 -5.59
N SER A 261 3.25 13.72 -6.18
CA SER A 261 2.21 14.45 -5.46
C SER A 261 1.05 14.86 -6.39
N ILE A 262 -0.09 15.23 -5.79
CA ILE A 262 -1.19 15.94 -6.45
C ILE A 262 -1.28 17.32 -5.80
N GLU A 263 -0.65 18.31 -6.40
CA GLU A 263 -0.63 19.70 -5.92
C GLU A 263 -1.73 20.53 -6.62
N ALA A 264 -2.95 20.01 -6.61
CA ALA A 264 -4.03 20.63 -7.37
C ALA A 264 -4.85 21.63 -6.52
N SER A 265 -4.86 21.47 -5.20
CA SER A 265 -5.63 22.32 -4.28
C SER A 265 -5.06 22.32 -2.88
N ASP A 266 -5.54 23.24 -2.05
CA ASP A 266 -5.27 23.30 -0.61
C ASP A 266 -5.61 21.99 0.10
N ALA A 267 -6.68 21.33 -0.35
CA ALA A 267 -7.17 20.12 0.25
C ALA A 267 -6.23 18.91 0.00
N PHE A 268 -5.65 18.76 -1.19
CA PHE A 268 -4.64 17.74 -1.48
C PHE A 268 -3.28 18.09 -0.88
N SER A 269 -3.00 19.39 -0.69
CA SER A 269 -1.78 19.88 -0.07
C SER A 269 -1.89 20.02 1.46
N LEU A 270 -3.00 19.62 2.05
CA LEU A 270 -3.31 19.71 3.49
C LEU A 270 -3.20 21.15 4.05
N GLN A 271 -3.56 22.15 3.25
CA GLN A 271 -3.47 23.58 3.61
C GLN A 271 -4.81 24.13 4.07
N ASN A 272 -4.77 25.22 4.82
CA ASN A 272 -5.96 25.97 5.30
C ASN A 272 -7.02 25.09 5.99
N GLY A 273 -6.58 24.04 6.70
CA GLY A 273 -7.47 23.11 7.41
C GLY A 273 -8.30 22.20 6.49
N GLN A 274 -7.99 22.17 5.20
CA GLN A 274 -8.65 21.31 4.23
C GLN A 274 -7.92 19.97 4.06
N TRP A 275 -8.66 18.92 3.66
CA TRP A 275 -8.09 17.60 3.39
C TRP A 275 -8.95 16.79 2.41
N ARG A 276 -8.31 15.83 1.71
CA ARG A 276 -8.95 14.92 0.73
C ARG A 276 -8.43 13.49 0.90
N TYR A 277 -8.71 12.89 2.06
CA TYR A 277 -8.32 11.51 2.30
C TYR A 277 -9.05 10.55 1.36
N SER A 278 -8.32 9.55 0.82
CA SER A 278 -8.81 8.55 -0.14
C SER A 278 -9.34 9.08 -1.48
N ARG A 279 -9.15 10.35 -1.83
CA ARG A 279 -9.77 10.95 -3.02
C ARG A 279 -8.76 11.30 -4.13
N GLY A 280 -7.50 10.94 -3.97
CA GLY A 280 -6.41 11.26 -4.89
C GLY A 280 -6.36 10.39 -6.15
N GLN A 281 -5.33 9.56 -6.30
CA GLN A 281 -5.13 8.72 -7.48
C GLN A 281 -5.98 7.46 -7.40
N TRP A 282 -6.96 7.35 -8.27
CA TRP A 282 -7.84 6.20 -8.44
C TRP A 282 -7.39 5.33 -9.62
N ALA A 283 -8.23 4.39 -10.07
CA ALA A 283 -7.88 3.42 -11.11
C ALA A 283 -7.18 4.09 -12.30
N THR A 284 -6.02 3.57 -12.65
CA THR A 284 -5.10 4.16 -13.62
C THR A 284 -4.99 3.25 -14.84
N ALA A 285 -5.10 3.83 -16.05
CA ALA A 285 -4.71 3.15 -17.27
C ALA A 285 -3.21 3.35 -17.51
N LEU A 286 -2.51 2.27 -17.88
CA LEU A 286 -1.11 2.28 -18.29
C LEU A 286 -0.98 1.73 -19.69
N GLN A 287 -0.51 2.55 -20.63
CA GLN A 287 -0.29 2.17 -22.02
C GLN A 287 1.10 2.58 -22.50
N HIS A 288 1.57 1.90 -23.55
CA HIS A 288 2.81 2.25 -24.22
C HIS A 288 2.57 2.34 -25.73
N LYS A 289 2.93 3.49 -26.32
CA LYS A 289 2.86 3.72 -27.77
C LYS A 289 4.10 4.50 -28.23
N ASP A 290 4.71 4.03 -29.29
CA ASP A 290 5.81 4.74 -30.01
C ASP A 290 6.93 5.20 -29.05
N GLY A 291 7.36 4.33 -28.13
CA GLY A 291 8.43 4.61 -27.16
C GLY A 291 8.03 5.51 -26.00
N THR A 292 6.74 5.81 -25.85
CA THR A 292 6.22 6.64 -24.75
C THR A 292 5.23 5.85 -23.90
N PHE A 293 5.41 5.89 -22.59
CA PHE A 293 4.44 5.44 -21.61
C PHE A 293 3.43 6.53 -21.32
N TYR A 294 2.18 6.13 -21.18
CA TYR A 294 1.04 6.98 -20.84
C TYR A 294 0.33 6.42 -19.62
N MET A 295 0.15 7.25 -18.60
CA MET A 295 -0.71 6.94 -17.45
C MET A 295 -1.84 7.95 -17.38
N LEU A 296 -3.07 7.43 -17.37
CA LEU A 296 -4.30 8.23 -17.25
C LEU A 296 -5.03 7.83 -15.96
N PHE A 297 -5.30 8.79 -15.09
CA PHE A 297 -6.12 8.55 -13.91
C PHE A 297 -7.02 9.75 -13.59
N THR A 298 -7.98 9.52 -12.71
CA THR A 298 -8.91 10.56 -12.24
C THR A 298 -8.88 10.63 -10.72
N THR A 299 -8.89 11.85 -10.18
CA THR A 299 -9.23 12.11 -8.78
C THR A 299 -10.74 12.24 -8.64
N LEU A 300 -11.29 11.99 -7.45
CA LEU A 300 -12.73 12.10 -7.25
C LEU A 300 -13.26 13.55 -7.24
N ASP A 301 -12.39 14.54 -7.00
CA ASP A 301 -12.83 15.92 -6.81
C ASP A 301 -12.25 16.91 -7.84
N GLU A 302 -11.10 16.61 -8.44
CA GLU A 302 -10.35 17.60 -9.19
C GLU A 302 -10.07 17.24 -10.66
N GLY A 303 -10.70 16.19 -11.15
CA GLY A 303 -10.63 15.80 -12.55
C GLY A 303 -9.49 14.84 -12.89
N GLY A 304 -9.14 14.79 -14.16
CA GLY A 304 -8.20 13.84 -14.72
C GLY A 304 -6.77 14.36 -14.80
N TYR A 305 -5.84 13.41 -14.83
CA TYR A 305 -4.42 13.63 -15.02
C TYR A 305 -3.85 12.67 -16.04
N LEU A 306 -2.92 13.18 -16.84
CA LEU A 306 -2.10 12.39 -17.75
C LEU A 306 -0.64 12.54 -17.35
N LEU A 307 0.06 11.41 -17.21
CA LEU A 307 1.51 11.38 -17.08
C LEU A 307 2.10 10.71 -18.30
N THR A 308 3.24 11.21 -18.78
CA THR A 308 3.98 10.64 -19.91
C THR A 308 5.46 10.54 -19.59
N ALA A 309 6.11 9.46 -20.05
CA ALA A 309 7.55 9.26 -19.95
C ALA A 309 8.06 8.36 -21.07
N ASN A 310 9.33 8.53 -21.47
CA ASN A 310 9.96 7.64 -22.43
C ASN A 310 10.62 6.41 -21.74
N ASP A 311 10.86 6.50 -20.45
CA ASP A 311 11.31 5.38 -19.62
C ASP A 311 10.29 5.19 -18.49
N ILE A 312 9.97 3.95 -18.16
CA ILE A 312 9.01 3.64 -17.09
C ILE A 312 9.43 4.19 -15.73
N ARG A 313 10.72 4.37 -15.51
CA ARG A 313 11.28 4.97 -14.28
C ARG A 313 11.33 6.49 -14.32
N GLY A 314 10.89 7.11 -15.43
CA GLY A 314 10.82 8.54 -15.62
C GLY A 314 12.07 9.15 -16.28
N PRO A 315 12.17 10.48 -16.27
CA PRO A 315 11.26 11.39 -15.58
C PRO A 315 9.85 11.44 -16.20
N TRP A 316 8.84 11.45 -15.36
CA TRP A 316 7.44 11.55 -15.76
C TRP A 316 6.98 13.01 -15.84
N LYS A 317 6.31 13.38 -16.92
CA LYS A 317 5.69 14.68 -17.09
C LYS A 317 4.20 14.58 -16.74
N LYS A 318 3.78 15.28 -15.69
CA LYS A 318 2.40 15.32 -15.22
C LYS A 318 1.64 16.51 -15.84
N ARG A 319 0.43 16.26 -16.31
CA ARG A 319 -0.48 17.29 -16.83
C ARG A 319 -1.90 17.06 -16.31
N LYS A 320 -2.53 18.10 -15.77
CA LYS A 320 -3.95 18.09 -15.44
C LYS A 320 -4.76 18.24 -16.75
N LEU A 321 -5.81 17.45 -16.87
CA LEU A 321 -6.72 17.48 -18.01
C LEU A 321 -7.93 18.39 -17.74
N GLU A 322 -8.55 18.91 -18.80
CA GLU A 322 -9.79 19.68 -18.71
C GLU A 322 -10.96 18.83 -18.22
N SER A 323 -10.92 17.51 -18.48
CA SER A 323 -11.97 16.56 -18.15
C SER A 323 -11.43 15.39 -17.33
N GLY A 324 -12.24 14.88 -16.39
CA GLY A 324 -12.00 13.60 -15.76
C GLY A 324 -12.56 12.45 -16.61
N PHE A 325 -11.90 11.28 -16.47
CA PHE A 325 -12.34 10.02 -17.09
C PHE A 325 -12.35 8.96 -15.97
N TYR A 326 -13.46 8.88 -15.25
CA TYR A 326 -13.57 7.97 -14.09
C TYR A 326 -13.34 6.53 -14.53
N ASP A 327 -12.40 5.84 -13.89
CA ASP A 327 -11.96 4.48 -14.21
C ASP A 327 -11.64 4.28 -15.70
N GLY A 328 -10.95 5.27 -16.29
CA GLY A 328 -10.75 5.37 -17.73
C GLY A 328 -9.76 4.35 -18.26
N GLY A 329 -10.18 3.57 -19.26
CA GLY A 329 -9.34 2.68 -20.06
C GLY A 329 -8.93 3.34 -21.37
N LEU A 330 -7.62 3.46 -21.62
CA LEU A 330 -7.01 4.13 -22.76
C LEU A 330 -6.72 3.15 -23.90
N LEU A 331 -7.13 3.52 -25.12
CA LEU A 331 -6.81 2.77 -26.34
C LEU A 331 -6.25 3.71 -27.42
N PHE A 332 -5.13 3.35 -27.97
CA PHE A 332 -4.60 3.92 -29.21
C PHE A 332 -4.96 3.00 -30.40
N ASP A 333 -5.75 3.49 -31.34
CA ASP A 333 -6.18 2.75 -32.52
C ASP A 333 -5.83 3.53 -33.78
N GLY A 334 -4.71 3.20 -34.40
CA GLY A 334 -4.15 3.97 -35.49
C GLY A 334 -3.79 5.39 -35.06
N GLU A 335 -4.39 6.37 -35.74
CA GLU A 335 -4.23 7.79 -35.44
C GLU A 335 -5.16 8.28 -34.34
N ASP A 336 -6.22 7.52 -34.05
CA ASP A 336 -7.24 7.89 -33.07
C ASP A 336 -6.86 7.42 -31.66
N THR A 337 -7.30 8.19 -30.68
CA THR A 337 -7.17 7.87 -29.25
C THR A 337 -8.54 7.85 -28.60
N TYR A 338 -8.87 6.75 -27.95
CA TYR A 338 -10.15 6.52 -27.29
C TYR A 338 -9.98 6.24 -25.81
N ILE A 339 -10.98 6.67 -25.02
CA ILE A 339 -11.05 6.41 -23.58
C ILE A 339 -12.46 5.90 -23.27
N ALA A 340 -12.54 4.65 -22.80
CA ALA A 340 -13.77 4.13 -22.19
C ALA A 340 -13.78 4.48 -20.70
N TYR A 341 -14.87 5.05 -20.16
CA TYR A 341 -14.92 5.56 -18.81
C TYR A 341 -16.35 5.67 -18.27
N GLY A 342 -16.48 5.83 -16.97
CA GLY A 342 -17.74 6.13 -16.31
C GLY A 342 -18.12 5.16 -15.20
N ILE A 343 -19.19 5.49 -14.51
CA ILE A 343 -19.83 4.65 -13.49
C ILE A 343 -21.31 4.50 -13.83
N ASN A 344 -21.84 3.29 -13.76
CA ASN A 344 -23.21 2.89 -14.16
C ASN A 344 -23.50 2.98 -15.66
N ASN A 345 -22.97 4.00 -16.31
CA ASN A 345 -23.06 4.18 -17.74
C ASN A 345 -21.65 4.32 -18.30
N ILE A 346 -21.23 3.39 -19.13
CA ILE A 346 -19.95 3.47 -19.80
C ILE A 346 -20.08 4.34 -21.04
N ARG A 347 -19.16 5.27 -21.15
CA ARG A 347 -19.02 6.16 -22.30
C ARG A 347 -17.69 5.89 -23.00
N ILE A 348 -17.62 6.16 -24.27
CA ILE A 348 -16.37 6.23 -25.01
C ILE A 348 -16.19 7.64 -25.53
N ALA A 349 -15.07 8.25 -25.18
CA ALA A 349 -14.63 9.51 -25.76
C ALA A 349 -13.53 9.24 -26.80
N ARG A 350 -13.62 9.86 -27.98
CA ARG A 350 -12.49 10.10 -28.86
C ARG A 350 -11.85 11.42 -28.45
N VAL A 351 -10.55 11.45 -28.27
CA VAL A 351 -9.81 12.62 -27.77
C VAL A 351 -8.74 13.07 -28.78
N ASP A 352 -8.41 14.37 -28.74
CA ASP A 352 -7.28 14.92 -29.50
C ASP A 352 -5.92 14.63 -28.83
N GLU A 353 -4.85 15.14 -29.41
CA GLU A 353 -3.47 15.03 -28.89
C GLU A 353 -3.31 15.67 -27.51
N ASN A 354 -4.23 16.52 -27.11
CA ASN A 354 -4.30 17.15 -25.79
C ASN A 354 -5.23 16.41 -24.82
N PHE A 355 -5.75 15.24 -25.21
CA PHE A 355 -6.73 14.47 -24.45
C PHE A 355 -8.02 15.25 -24.15
N LYS A 356 -8.34 16.22 -25.00
CA LYS A 356 -9.62 16.91 -24.99
C LYS A 356 -10.65 16.11 -25.79
N ARG A 357 -11.86 15.99 -25.28
CA ARG A 357 -12.95 15.27 -25.94
C ARG A 357 -13.32 15.93 -27.25
N ILE A 358 -13.26 15.16 -28.34
CA ILE A 358 -13.74 15.55 -29.69
C ILE A 358 -15.11 14.97 -29.92
N GLU A 359 -15.33 13.72 -29.50
CA GLU A 359 -16.57 12.99 -29.59
C GLU A 359 -16.76 12.18 -28.30
N ASP A 360 -18.02 12.03 -27.84
CA ASP A 360 -18.30 11.36 -26.57
C ASP A 360 -19.70 10.74 -26.63
N ARG A 361 -19.76 9.39 -26.53
CA ARG A 361 -21.02 8.66 -26.61
C ARG A 361 -21.18 7.69 -25.46
N GLU A 362 -22.39 7.57 -24.94
CA GLU A 362 -22.77 6.48 -24.05
C GLU A 362 -22.93 5.20 -24.90
N VAL A 363 -22.26 4.13 -24.49
CA VAL A 363 -22.17 2.88 -25.25
C VAL A 363 -22.68 1.66 -24.49
N ALA A 364 -22.71 1.71 -23.15
CA ALA A 364 -23.25 0.63 -22.33
C ALA A 364 -23.82 1.16 -21.02
N LYS A 365 -24.80 0.43 -20.48
CA LYS A 365 -25.40 0.67 -19.16
C LYS A 365 -25.35 -0.59 -18.33
N TYR A 366 -25.40 -0.45 -17.00
CA TYR A 366 -25.53 -1.61 -16.13
C TYR A 366 -26.81 -2.42 -16.46
N SER A 367 -26.68 -3.74 -16.45
CA SER A 367 -27.77 -4.66 -16.76
C SER A 367 -28.36 -5.37 -15.55
N VAL A 368 -27.56 -5.57 -14.48
CA VAL A 368 -27.96 -6.36 -13.30
C VAL A 368 -28.04 -5.56 -12.02
N LYS A 369 -27.12 -4.62 -11.79
CA LYS A 369 -27.06 -3.77 -10.60
C LYS A 369 -26.25 -2.51 -10.87
N PRO A 370 -26.42 -1.41 -10.09
CA PRO A 370 -25.49 -0.28 -10.13
C PRO A 370 -24.05 -0.71 -9.77
N GLY A 371 -23.08 0.11 -10.18
CA GLY A 371 -21.65 -0.11 -9.93
C GLY A 371 -20.89 -0.69 -11.12
N LEU A 372 -21.41 -0.54 -12.35
CA LEU A 372 -20.67 -0.83 -13.57
C LEU A 372 -19.57 0.21 -13.76
N GLU A 373 -18.30 -0.22 -13.70
CA GLU A 373 -17.12 0.64 -13.69
C GLU A 373 -15.86 -0.13 -14.14
N GLY A 374 -14.65 0.41 -13.89
CA GLY A 374 -13.37 -0.28 -14.09
C GLY A 374 -13.05 -0.56 -15.56
N SER A 375 -13.46 0.32 -16.47
CA SER A 375 -13.35 0.10 -17.91
C SER A 375 -11.91 -0.02 -18.39
N ARG A 376 -11.60 -1.07 -19.16
CA ARG A 376 -10.41 -1.17 -20.01
C ARG A 376 -10.86 -1.36 -21.44
N LEU A 377 -10.23 -0.68 -22.39
CA LEU A 377 -10.63 -0.69 -23.79
C LEU A 377 -9.56 -1.36 -24.64
N TYR A 378 -9.99 -2.33 -25.44
CA TYR A 378 -9.09 -3.09 -26.33
C TYR A 378 -9.67 -3.17 -27.74
N ARG A 379 -8.76 -3.28 -28.72
CA ARG A 379 -9.07 -3.78 -30.06
C ARG A 379 -8.37 -5.11 -30.26
N ILE A 380 -9.13 -6.18 -30.44
CA ILE A 380 -8.59 -7.54 -30.60
C ILE A 380 -9.27 -8.16 -31.82
N GLY A 381 -8.48 -8.40 -32.87
CA GLY A 381 -9.01 -8.79 -34.16
C GLY A 381 -9.98 -7.74 -34.73
N ASP A 382 -11.19 -8.17 -35.10
CA ASP A 382 -12.21 -7.32 -35.71
C ASP A 382 -13.12 -6.63 -34.66
N TYR A 383 -12.86 -6.81 -33.37
CA TYR A 383 -13.75 -6.34 -32.32
C TYR A 383 -13.08 -5.36 -31.36
N TYR A 384 -13.89 -4.43 -30.88
CA TYR A 384 -13.62 -3.60 -29.70
C TYR A 384 -14.22 -4.27 -28.48
N TYR A 385 -13.46 -4.27 -27.38
CA TYR A 385 -13.86 -4.85 -26.12
C TYR A 385 -13.77 -3.80 -25.01
N ILE A 386 -14.85 -3.64 -24.25
CA ILE A 386 -14.81 -2.92 -22.97
C ILE A 386 -14.79 -3.99 -21.88
N TYR A 387 -13.65 -4.16 -21.25
CA TYR A 387 -13.46 -5.06 -20.12
C TYR A 387 -13.78 -4.29 -18.85
N ALA A 388 -14.85 -4.64 -18.15
CA ALA A 388 -15.43 -3.84 -17.08
C ALA A 388 -15.88 -4.71 -15.91
N THR A 389 -16.22 -4.08 -14.81
CA THR A 389 -16.66 -4.75 -13.59
C THR A 389 -17.95 -4.17 -13.05
N TYR A 390 -18.68 -4.97 -12.29
CA TYR A 390 -19.65 -4.50 -11.32
C TYR A 390 -19.02 -4.51 -9.94
N GLY A 391 -18.65 -3.33 -9.44
CA GLY A 391 -18.04 -3.17 -8.13
C GLY A 391 -18.99 -3.46 -6.96
N GLY A 392 -18.45 -3.43 -5.75
CA GLY A 392 -19.16 -3.75 -4.51
C GLY A 392 -19.27 -5.26 -4.25
N VAL A 393 -20.16 -5.65 -3.33
CA VAL A 393 -20.35 -7.06 -2.95
C VAL A 393 -21.79 -7.49 -3.26
N PRO A 394 -21.99 -8.58 -4.01
CA PRO A 394 -21.03 -9.34 -4.79
C PRO A 394 -20.48 -8.56 -5.98
N ALA A 395 -19.21 -8.76 -6.32
CA ALA A 395 -18.56 -8.17 -7.48
C ALA A 395 -18.55 -9.14 -8.66
N TYR A 396 -18.67 -8.60 -9.89
CA TYR A 396 -18.68 -9.39 -11.11
C TYR A 396 -17.69 -8.83 -12.11
N GLN A 397 -17.03 -9.70 -12.88
CA GLN A 397 -16.27 -9.31 -14.06
C GLN A 397 -17.12 -9.50 -15.30
N THR A 398 -17.20 -8.49 -16.15
CA THR A 398 -17.96 -8.51 -17.40
C THR A 398 -17.13 -8.00 -18.57
N VAL A 399 -17.60 -8.25 -19.78
CA VAL A 399 -17.02 -7.71 -21.01
C VAL A 399 -18.13 -7.35 -21.99
N PHE A 400 -17.96 -6.21 -22.66
CA PHE A 400 -18.79 -5.79 -23.75
C PHE A 400 -18.00 -5.88 -25.05
N ARG A 401 -18.64 -6.29 -26.15
CA ARG A 401 -18.02 -6.46 -27.46
C ARG A 401 -18.81 -5.80 -28.55
N SER A 402 -18.14 -5.13 -29.48
CA SER A 402 -18.73 -4.56 -30.70
C SER A 402 -17.75 -4.57 -31.88
N LYS A 403 -18.24 -4.54 -33.12
CA LYS A 403 -17.39 -4.29 -34.29
C LYS A 403 -17.16 -2.81 -34.55
N ASP A 404 -17.97 -1.94 -34.00
CA ASP A 404 -17.84 -0.49 -34.06
C ASP A 404 -17.46 0.05 -32.68
N ILE A 405 -16.51 1.00 -32.63
CA ILE A 405 -16.03 1.60 -31.38
C ILE A 405 -17.15 2.25 -30.56
N PHE A 406 -18.18 2.77 -31.20
CA PHE A 406 -19.33 3.39 -30.55
C PHE A 406 -20.55 2.47 -30.44
N GLY A 407 -20.38 1.15 -30.70
CA GLY A 407 -21.43 0.16 -30.55
C GLY A 407 -22.34 -0.04 -31.77
N PRO A 408 -23.40 -0.83 -31.61
CA PRO A 408 -23.91 -1.38 -30.37
C PRO A 408 -23.02 -2.47 -29.74
N TYR A 409 -22.97 -2.51 -28.42
CA TYR A 409 -22.20 -3.47 -27.65
C TYR A 409 -23.09 -4.58 -27.12
N GLU A 410 -22.60 -5.81 -27.17
CA GLU A 410 -23.17 -6.99 -26.52
C GLU A 410 -22.40 -7.27 -25.21
N GLU A 411 -23.10 -7.62 -24.12
CA GLU A 411 -22.51 -7.94 -22.83
C GLU A 411 -22.41 -9.44 -22.60
N LYS A 412 -21.29 -9.90 -22.01
CA LYS A 412 -21.10 -11.26 -21.49
C LYS A 412 -20.44 -11.22 -20.12
N PHE A 413 -21.02 -11.91 -19.14
CA PHE A 413 -20.42 -12.09 -17.83
C PHE A 413 -19.30 -13.13 -17.87
N LEU A 414 -18.17 -12.82 -17.25
CA LEU A 414 -16.98 -13.67 -17.20
C LEU A 414 -16.81 -14.36 -15.85
N LEU A 415 -16.98 -13.62 -14.76
CA LEU A 415 -16.93 -14.11 -13.38
C LEU A 415 -18.05 -13.47 -12.57
N ASN A 416 -18.84 -14.25 -11.85
CA ASN A 416 -19.98 -13.75 -11.08
C ASN A 416 -20.15 -14.37 -9.67
N ASP A 417 -19.23 -15.25 -9.26
CA ASP A 417 -19.38 -16.05 -8.02
C ASP A 417 -18.17 -16.00 -7.09
N ARG A 418 -17.09 -15.28 -7.46
CA ARG A 418 -15.80 -15.35 -6.76
C ARG A 418 -15.32 -14.04 -6.14
N ASN A 419 -16.04 -12.95 -6.36
CA ASN A 419 -15.60 -11.59 -5.98
C ASN A 419 -14.18 -11.24 -6.47
N ILE A 420 -13.76 -11.82 -7.61
CA ILE A 420 -12.53 -11.50 -8.32
C ILE A 420 -12.94 -10.64 -9.51
N HIS A 421 -12.47 -9.41 -9.57
CA HIS A 421 -12.97 -8.43 -10.52
C HIS A 421 -11.96 -7.31 -10.78
N GLN A 422 -12.29 -6.42 -11.70
CA GLN A 422 -11.56 -5.21 -12.07
C GLN A 422 -10.06 -5.42 -12.30
N GLY A 423 -9.64 -5.16 -13.51
CA GLY A 423 -8.24 -5.27 -13.92
C GLY A 423 -8.11 -5.32 -15.43
N ALA A 424 -7.11 -5.99 -15.94
CA ALA A 424 -6.70 -5.94 -17.34
C ALA A 424 -6.55 -7.31 -17.98
N LEU A 425 -6.76 -7.33 -19.30
CA LEU A 425 -6.32 -8.41 -20.19
C LEU A 425 -4.87 -8.12 -20.63
N VAL A 426 -4.07 -9.15 -20.71
CA VAL A 426 -2.69 -9.09 -21.21
C VAL A 426 -2.37 -10.33 -22.02
N HIS A 427 -1.53 -10.20 -23.05
CA HIS A 427 -1.04 -11.35 -23.82
C HIS A 427 0.48 -11.48 -23.70
N THR A 428 0.94 -12.73 -23.67
CA THR A 428 2.37 -13.05 -23.63
C THR A 428 3.03 -12.87 -25.01
N GLN A 429 4.33 -13.04 -25.06
CA GLN A 429 5.08 -13.03 -26.34
C GLN A 429 4.68 -14.22 -27.23
N GLU A 430 4.31 -15.33 -26.63
CA GLU A 430 3.86 -16.56 -27.27
C GLU A 430 2.40 -16.47 -27.74
N GLY A 431 1.70 -15.36 -27.40
CA GLY A 431 0.31 -15.12 -27.78
C GLY A 431 -0.72 -15.73 -26.83
N GLU A 432 -0.30 -16.25 -25.69
CA GLU A 432 -1.23 -16.69 -24.64
C GLU A 432 -1.88 -15.49 -23.97
N TRP A 433 -3.15 -15.63 -23.62
CA TRP A 433 -3.90 -14.58 -22.95
C TRP A 433 -4.09 -14.86 -21.47
N TRP A 434 -3.94 -13.80 -20.68
CA TRP A 434 -4.10 -13.80 -19.24
C TRP A 434 -4.92 -12.59 -18.80
N THR A 435 -5.50 -12.68 -17.62
CA THR A 435 -6.12 -11.51 -16.97
C THR A 435 -5.55 -11.35 -15.56
N MET A 436 -5.24 -10.10 -15.23
CA MET A 436 -4.89 -9.67 -13.88
C MET A 436 -6.08 -8.95 -13.28
N LEU A 437 -6.70 -9.55 -12.28
CA LEU A 437 -7.85 -9.02 -11.55
C LEU A 437 -7.49 -8.93 -10.07
N PHE A 438 -8.32 -8.30 -9.25
CA PHE A 438 -8.11 -8.33 -7.81
C PHE A 438 -9.27 -8.95 -7.04
N ALA A 439 -9.00 -9.35 -5.80
CA ALA A 439 -10.02 -9.74 -4.82
C ALA A 439 -9.76 -9.06 -3.48
N ASP A 440 -10.84 -8.61 -2.82
CA ASP A 440 -10.77 -8.10 -1.45
C ASP A 440 -10.45 -9.24 -0.47
N LYS A 441 -9.39 -9.08 0.29
CA LYS A 441 -8.89 -10.06 1.27
C LYS A 441 -8.74 -9.47 2.68
N GLY A 442 -9.69 -8.66 3.10
CA GLY A 442 -9.71 -8.07 4.42
C GLY A 442 -8.44 -7.25 4.71
N ALA A 443 -7.71 -7.60 5.75
CA ALA A 443 -6.51 -6.88 6.16
C ALA A 443 -5.34 -6.94 5.16
N TYR A 444 -5.34 -7.86 4.22
CA TYR A 444 -4.35 -7.89 3.13
C TYR A 444 -4.62 -6.86 2.04
N GLY A 445 -5.83 -6.28 2.02
CA GLY A 445 -6.27 -5.37 0.99
C GLY A 445 -6.77 -6.07 -0.28
N ARG A 446 -6.66 -5.39 -1.41
CA ARG A 446 -7.12 -5.83 -2.72
C ARG A 446 -5.97 -6.51 -3.47
N THR A 447 -5.93 -7.83 -3.39
CA THR A 447 -4.78 -8.64 -3.85
C THR A 447 -4.94 -9.09 -5.31
N PRO A 448 -3.92 -8.94 -6.18
CA PRO A 448 -3.94 -9.36 -7.58
C PRO A 448 -3.97 -10.87 -7.78
N TYR A 449 -4.85 -11.30 -8.69
CA TYR A 449 -5.03 -12.68 -9.16
C TYR A 449 -4.71 -12.76 -10.64
N LEU A 450 -3.89 -13.71 -11.03
CA LEU A 450 -3.59 -14.02 -12.42
C LEU A 450 -4.39 -15.24 -12.86
N LEU A 451 -5.19 -15.10 -13.91
CA LEU A 451 -6.05 -16.18 -14.42
C LEU A 451 -5.82 -16.34 -15.92
N PRO A 452 -5.77 -17.60 -16.44
CA PRO A 452 -5.64 -17.84 -17.86
C PRO A 452 -6.92 -17.45 -18.60
N VAL A 453 -6.77 -17.00 -19.86
CA VAL A 453 -7.88 -16.63 -20.73
C VAL A 453 -7.77 -17.40 -22.03
N SER A 454 -8.83 -18.11 -22.39
CA SER A 454 -9.04 -18.67 -23.73
C SER A 454 -10.06 -17.84 -24.50
N TRP A 455 -10.20 -18.08 -25.80
CA TRP A 455 -11.13 -17.38 -26.66
C TRP A 455 -12.10 -18.36 -27.31
N GLU A 456 -13.39 -18.15 -27.11
CA GLU A 456 -14.46 -18.95 -27.69
C GLU A 456 -15.42 -18.04 -28.44
N GLU A 457 -15.58 -18.27 -29.75
CA GLU A 457 -16.45 -17.46 -30.62
C GLU A 457 -16.20 -15.93 -30.51
N GLY A 458 -14.92 -15.56 -30.29
CA GLY A 458 -14.52 -14.17 -30.10
C GLY A 458 -14.88 -13.57 -28.75
N TRP A 459 -15.16 -14.41 -27.74
CA TRP A 459 -15.33 -13.98 -26.36
C TRP A 459 -14.22 -14.51 -25.48
N PRO A 460 -13.69 -13.70 -24.55
CA PRO A 460 -12.75 -14.22 -23.56
C PRO A 460 -13.48 -15.14 -22.58
N VAL A 461 -12.82 -16.23 -22.22
CA VAL A 461 -13.28 -17.19 -21.22
C VAL A 461 -12.18 -17.31 -20.18
N ILE A 462 -12.49 -16.97 -18.95
CA ILE A 462 -11.52 -16.99 -17.84
C ILE A 462 -11.49 -18.40 -17.27
N GLY A 463 -10.31 -19.04 -17.31
CA GLY A 463 -10.06 -20.31 -16.65
C GLY A 463 -9.95 -20.10 -15.14
N VAL A 464 -10.70 -20.92 -14.40
CA VAL A 464 -10.63 -20.98 -12.93
C VAL A 464 -10.29 -22.42 -12.56
N ASN A 465 -9.08 -22.64 -12.09
CA ASN A 465 -8.64 -23.91 -11.54
C ASN A 465 -8.75 -23.91 -10.03
#